data_6d85eeb04705e2d19e9f20abe8c2582b
#
_entry.id   6d85eeb04705e2d19e9f20abe8c2582b
#
_cell.length_a   1.000
_cell.length_b   1.000
_cell.length_c   1.000
_cell.angle_alpha   90.00
_cell.angle_beta   90.00
_cell.angle_gamma   90.00
#
_symmetry.space_group_name_H-M   'P 1'
#
loop_
_entity.id
_entity.type
_entity.pdbx_description
1 polymer ?
#
loop_
_entity_poly.entity_id
_entity_poly.type
_entity_poly.pdbx_seq_one_letter_code
_entity_poly.pdbx_strand_id
1 'polypeptide(L)'
;MTYEAAPDLLRDRIILITGASDGIGRALALSAAALGGQVILHGRNVQKLEKVYDEVEAIENAPRPSIAVLDLASANSAAYESLASNLAEEFGRLDGLVHNASIIGDRFAIEQYDAVQWQKVLHVNLTAAFALTQVMLPMIKQAEDPSIIFTSSGVGRIGLAFWGAYSVSKFATEGLSQVLADEHRETKLRVNCINPGPTRTSLRLEAFPAEDRSKIKGPEEVLAPYLYLLGPDSKGITGESLDAQ
;
A
#
# COMPACT_ATOMS: atom_id res chain seq x y z
N MET A 1 17.18 -2.17 -3.92
CA MET A 1 17.11 -1.40 -5.20
C MET A 1 17.54 0.03 -4.93
N THR A 2 18.40 0.62 -5.77
CA THR A 2 18.72 2.05 -5.79
C THR A 2 17.98 2.67 -6.98
N TYR A 3 17.19 3.72 -6.73
CA TYR A 3 16.47 4.47 -7.76
C TYR A 3 16.40 5.93 -7.33
N GLU A 4 16.79 6.83 -8.21
CA GLU A 4 16.70 8.29 -8.01
C GLU A 4 15.52 8.83 -8.84
N ALA A 5 14.50 9.28 -8.11
CA ALA A 5 13.30 9.83 -8.72
C ALA A 5 13.59 11.23 -9.33
N ALA A 6 13.12 11.48 -10.53
CA ALA A 6 13.13 12.82 -11.11
C ALA A 6 12.23 13.76 -10.28
N PRO A 7 12.51 15.07 -10.19
CA PRO A 7 11.79 16.01 -9.32
C PRO A 7 10.27 16.08 -9.55
N ASP A 8 9.80 15.73 -10.73
CA ASP A 8 8.39 15.75 -11.11
C ASP A 8 7.90 14.38 -11.63
N LEU A 9 8.53 13.30 -11.14
CA LEU A 9 8.25 11.92 -11.54
C LEU A 9 6.76 11.56 -11.54
N LEU A 10 6.00 12.08 -10.56
CA LEU A 10 4.60 11.73 -10.34
C LEU A 10 3.65 12.89 -10.68
N ARG A 11 4.12 13.89 -11.42
CA ARG A 11 3.28 15.02 -11.86
C ARG A 11 2.03 14.50 -12.58
N ASP A 12 0.89 15.09 -12.22
CA ASP A 12 -0.44 14.78 -12.75
C ASP A 12 -0.93 13.34 -12.45
N ARG A 13 -0.23 12.57 -11.61
CA ARG A 13 -0.68 11.25 -11.16
C ARG A 13 -1.53 11.34 -9.91
N ILE A 14 -2.65 10.64 -9.88
CA ILE A 14 -3.57 10.51 -8.76
C ILE A 14 -3.30 9.17 -8.09
N ILE A 15 -2.90 9.19 -6.81
CA ILE A 15 -2.36 8.02 -6.11
C ILE A 15 -3.10 7.79 -4.79
N LEU A 16 -3.81 6.68 -4.68
CA LEU A 16 -4.45 6.23 -3.43
C LEU A 16 -3.47 5.35 -2.63
N ILE A 17 -3.18 5.75 -1.39
CA ILE A 17 -2.26 5.02 -0.52
C ILE A 17 -3.02 4.55 0.72
N THR A 18 -3.17 3.23 0.90
CA THR A 18 -3.80 2.68 2.10
C THR A 18 -2.82 2.63 3.26
N GLY A 19 -3.32 2.91 4.48
CA GLY A 19 -2.44 3.02 5.66
C GLY A 19 -1.52 4.23 5.60
N ALA A 20 -1.96 5.32 4.97
CA ALA A 20 -1.18 6.55 4.79
C ALA A 20 -0.92 7.35 6.08
N SER A 21 -1.49 6.94 7.20
CA SER A 21 -1.39 7.69 8.48
C SER A 21 -0.12 7.41 9.29
N ASP A 22 0.72 6.44 8.89
CA ASP A 22 1.93 6.05 9.63
C ASP A 22 2.92 5.28 8.73
N GLY A 23 4.16 5.13 9.20
CA GLY A 23 5.19 4.27 8.63
C GLY A 23 5.44 4.51 7.14
N ILE A 24 5.52 3.42 6.37
CA ILE A 24 5.82 3.46 4.94
C ILE A 24 4.74 4.25 4.17
N GLY A 25 3.45 4.06 4.51
CA GLY A 25 2.36 4.76 3.82
C GLY A 25 2.43 6.28 3.97
N ARG A 26 2.74 6.77 5.18
CA ARG A 26 2.96 8.21 5.43
C ARG A 26 4.19 8.72 4.66
N ALA A 27 5.32 8.04 4.78
CA ALA A 27 6.55 8.44 4.10
C ALA A 27 6.37 8.46 2.57
N LEU A 28 5.66 7.47 2.02
CA LEU A 28 5.35 7.41 0.60
C LEU A 28 4.42 8.55 0.17
N ALA A 29 3.41 8.90 0.97
CA ALA A 29 2.50 10.02 0.67
C ALA A 29 3.26 11.35 0.58
N LEU A 30 4.15 11.63 1.54
CA LEU A 30 4.98 12.83 1.53
C LEU A 30 5.93 12.86 0.32
N SER A 31 6.61 11.74 0.05
CA SER A 31 7.53 11.66 -1.10
C SER A 31 6.79 11.77 -2.44
N ALA A 32 5.64 11.12 -2.58
CA ALA A 32 4.85 11.18 -3.82
C ALA A 32 4.33 12.60 -4.08
N ALA A 33 3.86 13.29 -3.04
CA ALA A 33 3.43 14.68 -3.14
C ALA A 33 4.58 15.62 -3.50
N ALA A 34 5.76 15.45 -2.89
CA ALA A 34 6.96 16.22 -3.23
C ALA A 34 7.43 16.03 -4.68
N LEU A 35 7.08 14.89 -5.30
CA LEU A 35 7.34 14.58 -6.70
C LEU A 35 6.18 14.96 -7.65
N GLY A 36 5.24 15.78 -7.17
CA GLY A 36 4.12 16.34 -7.95
C GLY A 36 2.88 15.47 -8.03
N GLY A 37 2.81 14.35 -7.28
CA GLY A 37 1.64 13.47 -7.25
C GLY A 37 0.49 14.00 -6.39
N GLN A 38 -0.74 13.90 -6.90
CA GLN A 38 -1.97 14.11 -6.15
C GLN A 38 -2.21 12.89 -5.26
N VAL A 39 -2.01 13.01 -3.95
CA VAL A 39 -2.14 11.88 -3.02
C VAL A 39 -3.49 11.83 -2.34
N ILE A 40 -4.10 10.65 -2.29
CA ILE A 40 -5.30 10.34 -1.54
C ILE A 40 -4.89 9.50 -0.32
N LEU A 41 -5.01 10.11 0.86
CA LEU A 41 -4.58 9.55 2.14
C LEU A 41 -5.67 8.65 2.71
N HIS A 42 -5.54 7.33 2.56
CA HIS A 42 -6.54 6.40 3.07
C HIS A 42 -6.11 5.80 4.41
N GLY A 43 -7.06 5.74 5.34
CA GLY A 43 -6.89 5.11 6.66
C GLY A 43 -8.14 5.23 7.52
N ARG A 44 -8.09 4.68 8.74
CA ARG A 44 -9.24 4.64 9.66
C ARG A 44 -9.24 5.75 10.72
N ASN A 45 -8.11 6.39 10.96
CA ASN A 45 -7.98 7.41 12.01
C ASN A 45 -7.85 8.79 11.39
N VAL A 46 -8.94 9.56 11.50
CA VAL A 46 -9.06 10.90 10.92
C VAL A 46 -7.96 11.83 11.44
N GLN A 47 -7.73 11.91 12.74
CA GLN A 47 -6.75 12.84 13.33
C GLN A 47 -5.32 12.54 12.89
N LYS A 48 -4.98 11.26 12.64
CA LYS A 48 -3.68 10.90 12.09
C LYS A 48 -3.57 11.24 10.60
N LEU A 49 -4.65 11.10 9.85
CA LEU A 49 -4.67 11.48 8.43
C LEU A 49 -4.61 12.99 8.25
N GLU A 50 -5.30 13.77 9.10
CA GLU A 50 -5.23 15.23 9.11
C GLU A 50 -3.80 15.75 9.35
N LYS A 51 -3.05 15.11 10.26
CA LYS A 51 -1.63 15.45 10.46
C LYS A 51 -0.78 15.23 9.20
N VAL A 52 -1.01 14.12 8.49
CA VAL A 52 -0.27 13.86 7.25
C VAL A 52 -0.74 14.79 6.13
N TYR A 53 -2.03 15.14 6.13
CA TYR A 53 -2.58 16.15 5.24
C TYR A 53 -1.86 17.49 5.40
N ASP A 54 -1.76 17.99 6.65
CA ASP A 54 -1.06 19.24 6.96
C ASP A 54 0.43 19.19 6.57
N GLU A 55 1.07 18.03 6.78
CA GLU A 55 2.46 17.81 6.37
C GLU A 55 2.63 17.86 4.85
N VAL A 56 1.68 17.32 4.08
CA VAL A 56 1.70 17.40 2.62
C VAL A 56 1.42 18.82 2.15
N GLU A 57 0.44 19.52 2.75
CA GLU A 57 0.17 20.94 2.42
C GLU A 57 1.37 21.87 2.70
N ALA A 58 2.23 21.50 3.64
CA ALA A 58 3.45 22.26 3.94
C ALA A 58 4.57 22.04 2.90
N ILE A 59 4.45 21.09 1.97
CA ILE A 59 5.42 20.87 0.91
C ILE A 59 5.19 21.90 -0.21
N GLU A 60 6.22 22.67 -0.51
CA GLU A 60 6.15 23.71 -1.55
C GLU A 60 5.79 23.10 -2.92
N ASN A 61 4.80 23.67 -3.58
CA ASN A 61 4.28 23.25 -4.89
C ASN A 61 3.68 21.83 -4.94
N ALA A 62 3.47 21.14 -3.81
CA ALA A 62 2.77 19.87 -3.84
C ALA A 62 1.27 20.07 -4.14
N PRO A 63 0.65 19.17 -4.92
CA PRO A 63 -0.80 19.16 -5.07
C PRO A 63 -1.50 18.96 -3.71
N ARG A 64 -2.64 19.61 -3.52
CA ARG A 64 -3.41 19.52 -2.29
C ARG A 64 -3.90 18.08 -2.09
N PRO A 65 -3.58 17.40 -0.94
CA PRO A 65 -3.98 16.01 -0.73
C PRO A 65 -5.49 15.91 -0.48
N SER A 66 -6.04 14.69 -0.62
CA SER A 66 -7.41 14.34 -0.19
C SER A 66 -7.37 13.26 0.88
N ILE A 67 -8.38 13.22 1.76
CA ILE A 67 -8.52 12.21 2.81
C ILE A 67 -9.67 11.26 2.47
N ALA A 68 -9.39 9.96 2.50
CA ALA A 68 -10.35 8.88 2.29
C ALA A 68 -10.45 8.01 3.56
N VAL A 69 -11.44 8.28 4.40
CA VAL A 69 -11.60 7.56 5.68
C VAL A 69 -12.40 6.28 5.46
N LEU A 70 -11.77 5.13 5.73
CA LEU A 70 -12.45 3.84 5.77
C LEU A 70 -11.70 2.88 6.69
N ASP A 71 -12.41 2.18 7.58
CA ASP A 71 -11.81 1.08 8.36
C ASP A 71 -11.96 -0.24 7.62
N LEU A 72 -10.84 -0.74 7.07
CA LEU A 72 -10.78 -2.00 6.33
C LEU A 72 -11.19 -3.22 7.17
N ALA A 73 -11.17 -3.12 8.51
CA ALA A 73 -11.58 -4.21 9.38
C ALA A 73 -13.10 -4.38 9.46
N SER A 74 -13.87 -3.34 9.18
CA SER A 74 -15.33 -3.33 9.31
C SER A 74 -16.07 -2.92 8.04
N ALA A 75 -15.36 -2.52 6.97
CA ALA A 75 -15.95 -2.09 5.72
C ALA A 75 -16.71 -3.24 5.05
N ASN A 76 -17.91 -2.94 4.59
CA ASN A 76 -18.73 -3.81 3.75
C ASN A 76 -18.71 -3.36 2.28
N SER A 77 -19.33 -4.13 1.38
CA SER A 77 -19.34 -3.82 -0.06
C SER A 77 -19.86 -2.40 -0.35
N ALA A 78 -20.94 -1.99 0.31
CA ALA A 78 -21.51 -0.66 0.11
C ALA A 78 -20.56 0.48 0.50
N ALA A 79 -19.72 0.28 1.54
CA ALA A 79 -18.71 1.25 1.94
C ALA A 79 -17.59 1.38 0.90
N TYR A 80 -17.14 0.26 0.30
CA TYR A 80 -16.16 0.29 -0.80
C TYR A 80 -16.74 0.94 -2.05
N GLU A 81 -17.98 0.62 -2.42
CA GLU A 81 -18.67 1.21 -3.57
C GLU A 81 -18.86 2.72 -3.39
N SER A 82 -19.28 3.16 -2.19
CA SER A 82 -19.41 4.58 -1.86
C SER A 82 -18.07 5.32 -1.97
N LEU A 83 -16.99 4.73 -1.44
CA LEU A 83 -15.66 5.29 -1.57
C LEU A 83 -15.25 5.43 -3.04
N ALA A 84 -15.46 4.39 -3.85
CA ALA A 84 -15.12 4.41 -5.26
C ALA A 84 -15.94 5.45 -6.03
N SER A 85 -17.24 5.58 -5.75
CA SER A 85 -18.12 6.59 -6.37
C SER A 85 -17.66 8.02 -6.05
N ASN A 86 -17.35 8.30 -4.78
CA ASN A 86 -16.88 9.62 -4.37
C ASN A 86 -15.55 9.99 -5.04
N LEU A 87 -14.60 9.04 -5.10
CA LEU A 87 -13.32 9.27 -5.76
C LEU A 87 -13.48 9.40 -7.29
N ALA A 88 -14.40 8.65 -7.90
CA ALA A 88 -14.67 8.75 -9.33
C ALA A 88 -15.28 10.11 -9.69
N GLU A 89 -16.18 10.64 -8.84
CA GLU A 89 -16.77 11.96 -9.01
C GLU A 89 -15.72 13.09 -8.86
N GLU A 90 -14.80 12.96 -7.89
CA GLU A 90 -13.78 13.97 -7.61
C GLU A 90 -12.63 13.94 -8.64
N PHE A 91 -12.15 12.74 -9.02
CA PHE A 91 -10.92 12.60 -9.80
C PHE A 91 -11.07 12.00 -11.19
N GLY A 92 -12.12 11.22 -11.46
CA GLY A 92 -12.40 10.58 -12.74
C GLY A 92 -11.49 9.39 -13.08
N ARG A 93 -10.23 9.36 -12.60
CA ARG A 93 -9.25 8.29 -12.82
C ARG A 93 -8.38 8.04 -11.59
N LEU A 94 -7.67 6.93 -11.60
CA LEU A 94 -6.67 6.61 -10.57
C LEU A 94 -5.41 6.04 -11.24
N ASP A 95 -4.27 6.73 -11.10
CA ASP A 95 -3.01 6.37 -11.73
C ASP A 95 -2.17 5.42 -10.86
N GLY A 96 -2.36 5.46 -9.54
CA GLY A 96 -1.68 4.59 -8.59
C GLY A 96 -2.58 4.10 -7.47
N LEU A 97 -2.53 2.81 -7.16
CA LEU A 97 -3.17 2.22 -5.97
C LEU A 97 -2.12 1.45 -5.17
N VAL A 98 -1.84 1.91 -3.94
CA VAL A 98 -0.86 1.26 -3.07
C VAL A 98 -1.56 0.60 -1.88
N HIS A 99 -1.61 -0.71 -1.90
CA HIS A 99 -2.06 -1.54 -0.78
C HIS A 99 -0.93 -1.70 0.24
N ASN A 100 -0.85 -0.76 1.18
CA ASN A 100 0.15 -0.77 2.23
C ASN A 100 -0.45 -1.04 3.62
N ALA A 101 -1.73 -0.76 3.84
CA ALA A 101 -2.41 -1.06 5.10
C ALA A 101 -2.30 -2.55 5.47
N SER A 102 -1.91 -2.83 6.71
CA SER A 102 -1.74 -4.20 7.21
C SER A 102 -1.78 -4.24 8.73
N ILE A 103 -2.15 -5.39 9.28
CA ILE A 103 -2.04 -5.73 10.70
C ILE A 103 -1.28 -7.04 10.85
N ILE A 104 -0.54 -7.20 11.94
CA ILE A 104 0.24 -8.42 12.22
C ILE A 104 -0.62 -9.51 12.84
N GLY A 105 -1.52 -9.15 13.75
CA GLY A 105 -2.23 -10.11 14.60
C GLY A 105 -1.31 -10.78 15.63
N ASP A 106 -1.75 -11.89 16.17
CA ASP A 106 -1.03 -12.61 17.20
C ASP A 106 0.17 -13.39 16.63
N ARG A 107 1.19 -13.59 17.47
CA ARG A 107 2.38 -14.38 17.15
C ARG A 107 2.44 -15.66 17.98
N PHE A 108 1.53 -16.59 17.68
CA PHE A 108 1.41 -17.88 18.32
C PHE A 108 1.65 -19.04 17.35
N ALA A 109 1.89 -20.24 17.89
CA ALA A 109 1.87 -21.47 17.11
C ALA A 109 0.46 -21.67 16.50
N ILE A 110 0.38 -22.32 15.34
CA ILE A 110 -0.90 -22.52 14.63
C ILE A 110 -1.94 -23.23 15.51
N GLU A 111 -1.51 -24.19 16.30
CA GLU A 111 -2.39 -24.94 17.22
C GLU A 111 -3.03 -24.09 18.33
N GLN A 112 -2.47 -22.91 18.61
CA GLN A 112 -2.91 -21.98 19.66
C GLN A 112 -3.43 -20.66 19.08
N TYR A 113 -3.47 -20.54 17.74
CA TYR A 113 -3.84 -19.28 17.10
C TYR A 113 -5.35 -19.04 17.21
N ASP A 114 -5.74 -17.87 17.70
CA ASP A 114 -7.15 -17.49 17.82
C ASP A 114 -7.81 -17.36 16.44
N ALA A 115 -8.94 -18.04 16.23
CA ALA A 115 -9.63 -18.08 14.95
C ALA A 115 -10.23 -16.72 14.56
N VAL A 116 -10.62 -15.88 15.51
CA VAL A 116 -11.15 -14.54 15.26
C VAL A 116 -10.03 -13.62 14.80
N GLN A 117 -8.87 -13.69 15.45
CA GLN A 117 -7.69 -12.93 15.02
C GLN A 117 -7.17 -13.39 13.66
N TRP A 118 -7.21 -14.70 13.40
CA TRP A 118 -6.88 -15.25 12.08
C TRP A 118 -7.74 -14.63 10.99
N GLN A 119 -9.06 -14.68 11.14
CA GLN A 119 -10.01 -14.11 10.18
C GLN A 119 -9.80 -12.60 10.01
N LYS A 120 -9.57 -11.86 11.10
CA LYS A 120 -9.35 -10.42 11.07
C LYS A 120 -8.09 -10.06 10.28
N VAL A 121 -6.99 -10.78 10.47
CA VAL A 121 -5.74 -10.53 9.72
C VAL A 121 -5.94 -10.80 8.24
N LEU A 122 -6.54 -11.94 7.88
CA LEU A 122 -6.84 -12.26 6.47
C LEU A 122 -7.81 -11.25 5.86
N HIS A 123 -8.81 -10.81 6.62
CA HIS A 123 -9.75 -9.80 6.14
C HIS A 123 -9.06 -8.48 5.83
N VAL A 124 -8.30 -7.92 6.75
CA VAL A 124 -7.64 -6.62 6.57
C VAL A 124 -6.54 -6.67 5.51
N ASN A 125 -5.68 -7.70 5.55
CA ASN A 125 -4.48 -7.74 4.72
C ASN A 125 -4.75 -8.24 3.29
N LEU A 126 -5.81 -9.04 3.10
CA LEU A 126 -6.09 -9.69 1.82
C LEU A 126 -7.48 -9.34 1.27
N THR A 127 -8.55 -9.68 2.01
CA THR A 127 -9.93 -9.52 1.51
C THR A 127 -10.25 -8.05 1.24
N ALA A 128 -9.83 -7.15 2.12
CA ALA A 128 -10.04 -5.72 1.94
C ALA A 128 -9.23 -5.16 0.75
N ALA A 129 -7.99 -5.65 0.56
CA ALA A 129 -7.18 -5.26 -0.60
C ALA A 129 -7.82 -5.73 -1.91
N PHE A 130 -8.35 -6.97 -1.95
CA PHE A 130 -9.11 -7.48 -3.08
C PHE A 130 -10.36 -6.62 -3.34
N ALA A 131 -11.21 -6.39 -2.32
CA ALA A 131 -12.44 -5.63 -2.46
C ALA A 131 -12.19 -4.19 -2.95
N LEU A 132 -11.19 -3.52 -2.37
CA LEU A 132 -10.81 -2.17 -2.79
C LEU A 132 -10.27 -2.16 -4.23
N THR A 133 -9.44 -3.13 -4.60
CA THR A 133 -8.97 -3.28 -5.99
C THR A 133 -10.16 -3.41 -6.95
N GLN A 134 -11.10 -4.31 -6.64
CA GLN A 134 -12.25 -4.59 -7.50
C GLN A 134 -13.07 -3.32 -7.80
N VAL A 135 -13.38 -2.52 -6.78
CA VAL A 135 -14.17 -1.30 -6.97
C VAL A 135 -13.38 -0.15 -7.60
N MET A 136 -12.02 -0.14 -7.48
CA MET A 136 -11.17 0.89 -8.08
C MET A 136 -10.75 0.57 -9.51
N LEU A 137 -10.83 -0.69 -9.98
CA LEU A 137 -10.45 -1.06 -11.34
C LEU A 137 -11.10 -0.22 -12.44
N PRO A 138 -12.38 0.18 -12.39
CA PRO A 138 -12.96 1.06 -13.39
C PRO A 138 -12.24 2.41 -13.54
N MET A 139 -11.84 3.03 -12.40
CA MET A 139 -11.06 4.28 -12.41
C MET A 139 -9.62 4.07 -12.87
N ILE A 140 -9.00 2.96 -12.43
CA ILE A 140 -7.62 2.59 -12.79
C ILE A 140 -7.51 2.40 -14.30
N LYS A 141 -8.49 1.79 -14.93
CA LYS A 141 -8.52 1.59 -16.39
C LYS A 141 -8.68 2.88 -17.21
N GLN A 142 -9.02 4.00 -16.60
CA GLN A 142 -9.06 5.31 -17.27
C GLN A 142 -7.69 5.99 -17.33
N ALA A 143 -6.73 5.52 -16.53
CA ALA A 143 -5.38 6.09 -16.52
C ALA A 143 -4.54 5.61 -17.71
N GLU A 144 -3.59 6.47 -18.16
CA GLU A 144 -2.71 6.19 -19.30
C GLU A 144 -1.62 5.15 -18.96
N ASP A 145 -1.15 5.13 -17.71
CA ASP A 145 -0.06 4.25 -17.25
C ASP A 145 -0.30 3.86 -15.78
N PRO A 146 -1.37 3.07 -15.50
CA PRO A 146 -1.77 2.75 -14.14
C PRO A 146 -0.85 1.72 -13.48
N SER A 147 -0.71 1.85 -12.15
CA SER A 147 0.08 0.92 -11.32
C SER A 147 -0.64 0.54 -10.04
N ILE A 148 -0.74 -0.76 -9.77
CA ILE A 148 -1.16 -1.31 -8.48
C ILE A 148 0.06 -1.91 -7.78
N ILE A 149 0.27 -1.52 -6.53
CA ILE A 149 1.38 -2.01 -5.71
C ILE A 149 0.84 -2.65 -4.45
N PHE A 150 1.25 -3.88 -4.18
CA PHE A 150 0.97 -4.56 -2.93
C PHE A 150 2.23 -4.58 -2.05
N THR A 151 2.13 -4.05 -0.82
CA THR A 151 3.19 -4.19 0.16
C THR A 151 3.16 -5.60 0.76
N SER A 152 4.11 -6.41 0.36
CA SER A 152 4.35 -7.77 0.82
C SER A 152 5.30 -7.80 2.04
N SER A 153 5.99 -8.89 2.23
CA SER A 153 6.98 -9.11 3.30
C SER A 153 7.85 -10.32 2.96
N GLY A 154 9.04 -10.42 3.55
CA GLY A 154 9.86 -11.63 3.46
C GLY A 154 9.11 -12.88 3.94
N VAL A 155 8.22 -12.75 4.95
CA VAL A 155 7.37 -13.86 5.40
C VAL A 155 6.18 -14.14 4.47
N GLY A 156 6.01 -13.41 3.40
CA GLY A 156 5.12 -13.72 2.28
C GLY A 156 5.76 -14.61 1.21
N ARG A 157 7.07 -14.87 1.31
CA ARG A 157 7.83 -15.75 0.40
C ARG A 157 8.39 -16.98 1.11
N ILE A 158 8.70 -16.85 2.41
CA ILE A 158 9.20 -17.95 3.24
C ILE A 158 8.37 -17.93 4.53
N GLY A 159 7.62 -19.01 4.80
CA GLY A 159 6.85 -19.17 6.03
C GLY A 159 7.78 -19.37 7.24
N LEU A 160 7.54 -18.60 8.30
CA LEU A 160 8.28 -18.71 9.55
C LEU A 160 7.34 -19.08 10.70
N ALA A 161 7.83 -19.87 11.65
CA ALA A 161 7.09 -20.21 12.86
C ALA A 161 6.61 -18.96 13.60
N PHE A 162 5.41 -19.03 14.15
CA PHE A 162 4.74 -17.97 14.91
C PHE A 162 4.30 -16.74 14.10
N TRP A 163 4.37 -16.77 12.77
CA TRP A 163 3.86 -15.70 11.91
C TRP A 163 2.45 -15.94 11.39
N GLY A 164 1.88 -17.11 11.62
CA GLY A 164 0.49 -17.52 11.42
C GLY A 164 -0.24 -16.79 10.29
N ALA A 165 -1.33 -16.11 10.63
CA ALA A 165 -2.20 -15.43 9.68
C ALA A 165 -1.48 -14.33 8.88
N TYR A 166 -0.52 -13.62 9.49
CA TYR A 166 0.23 -12.59 8.77
C TYR A 166 1.01 -13.16 7.59
N SER A 167 1.82 -14.22 7.84
CA SER A 167 2.58 -14.87 6.78
C SER A 167 1.64 -15.38 5.67
N VAL A 168 0.58 -16.11 6.04
CA VAL A 168 -0.41 -16.62 5.08
C VAL A 168 -1.05 -15.48 4.28
N SER A 169 -1.41 -14.36 4.93
CA SER A 169 -1.97 -13.20 4.23
C SER A 169 -0.99 -12.61 3.20
N LYS A 170 0.32 -12.57 3.52
CA LYS A 170 1.34 -12.03 2.61
C LYS A 170 1.67 -12.97 1.45
N PHE A 171 1.65 -14.30 1.66
CA PHE A 171 1.68 -15.27 0.55
C PHE A 171 0.48 -15.09 -0.38
N ALA A 172 -0.71 -14.92 0.20
CA ALA A 172 -1.93 -14.69 -0.58
C ALA A 172 -1.89 -13.34 -1.33
N THR A 173 -1.28 -12.32 -0.75
CA THR A 173 -1.05 -11.01 -1.42
C THR A 173 -0.14 -11.16 -2.64
N GLU A 174 0.95 -11.93 -2.55
CA GLU A 174 1.82 -12.24 -3.69
C GLU A 174 1.03 -12.98 -4.79
N GLY A 175 0.21 -13.98 -4.40
CA GLY A 175 -0.65 -14.70 -5.34
C GLY A 175 -1.70 -13.81 -6.00
N LEU A 176 -2.37 -12.94 -5.25
CA LEU A 176 -3.35 -11.99 -5.78
C LEU A 176 -2.71 -11.03 -6.79
N SER A 177 -1.51 -10.54 -6.51
CA SER A 177 -0.76 -9.68 -7.42
C SER A 177 -0.45 -10.38 -8.74
N GLN A 178 0.00 -11.64 -8.70
CA GLN A 178 0.31 -12.43 -9.89
C GLN A 178 -0.93 -12.71 -10.74
N VAL A 179 -2.04 -13.10 -10.11
CA VAL A 179 -3.31 -13.33 -10.81
C VAL A 179 -3.77 -12.06 -11.52
N LEU A 180 -3.79 -10.93 -10.80
CA LEU A 180 -4.24 -9.66 -11.37
C LEU A 180 -3.30 -9.16 -12.48
N ALA A 181 -1.99 -9.38 -12.36
CA ALA A 181 -1.02 -9.06 -13.40
C ALA A 181 -1.25 -9.89 -14.67
N ASP A 182 -1.54 -11.18 -14.53
CA ASP A 182 -1.81 -12.07 -15.65
C ASP A 182 -3.13 -11.76 -16.35
N GLU A 183 -4.20 -11.47 -15.60
CA GLU A 183 -5.50 -11.02 -16.12
C GLU A 183 -5.39 -9.72 -16.94
N HIS A 184 -4.40 -8.87 -16.64
CA HIS A 184 -4.18 -7.58 -17.29
C HIS A 184 -2.95 -7.53 -18.20
N ARG A 185 -2.36 -8.68 -18.54
CA ARG A 185 -1.13 -8.79 -19.35
C ARG A 185 -1.17 -8.02 -20.66
N GLU A 186 -2.32 -8.00 -21.32
CA GLU A 186 -2.52 -7.32 -22.60
C GLU A 186 -3.01 -5.87 -22.44
N THR A 187 -2.95 -5.33 -21.23
CA THR A 187 -3.39 -3.95 -20.94
C THR A 187 -2.21 -3.08 -20.51
N LYS A 188 -2.48 -1.80 -20.23
CA LYS A 188 -1.48 -0.88 -19.67
C LYS A 188 -1.28 -1.02 -18.16
N LEU A 189 -2.18 -1.74 -17.47
CA LEU A 189 -2.13 -1.88 -16.00
C LEU A 189 -0.93 -2.73 -15.58
N ARG A 190 -0.12 -2.18 -14.70
CA ARG A 190 1.01 -2.86 -14.07
C ARG A 190 0.64 -3.22 -12.63
N VAL A 191 0.90 -4.46 -12.23
CA VAL A 191 0.60 -4.96 -10.88
C VAL A 191 1.83 -5.65 -10.32
N ASN A 192 2.34 -5.15 -9.20
CA ASN A 192 3.57 -5.66 -8.62
C ASN A 192 3.50 -5.74 -7.09
N CYS A 193 4.36 -6.54 -6.50
CA CYS A 193 4.59 -6.61 -5.05
C CYS A 193 5.91 -5.93 -4.66
N ILE A 194 5.97 -5.41 -3.43
CA ILE A 194 7.20 -4.95 -2.81
C ILE A 194 7.35 -5.59 -1.43
N ASN A 195 8.48 -6.25 -1.21
CA ASN A 195 8.95 -6.59 0.13
C ASN A 195 9.83 -5.43 0.66
N PRO A 196 9.34 -4.63 1.62
CA PRO A 196 10.11 -3.50 2.14
C PRO A 196 11.31 -3.92 3.00
N GLY A 197 11.36 -5.18 3.43
CA GLY A 197 12.31 -5.65 4.42
C GLY A 197 12.04 -5.10 5.82
N PRO A 198 12.97 -5.31 6.79
CA PRO A 198 12.86 -4.74 8.14
C PRO A 198 12.84 -3.21 8.09
N THR A 199 11.71 -2.60 8.44
CA THR A 199 11.52 -1.14 8.38
C THR A 199 11.01 -0.62 9.72
N ARG A 200 11.56 0.48 10.22
CA ARG A 200 11.28 1.12 11.51
C ARG A 200 9.89 1.77 11.55
N THR A 201 8.86 0.95 11.68
CA THR A 201 7.44 1.32 11.72
C THR A 201 6.81 0.90 13.06
N SER A 202 5.59 1.36 13.32
CA SER A 202 4.78 0.88 14.45
C SER A 202 4.46 -0.61 14.32
N LEU A 203 4.17 -1.09 13.10
CA LEU A 203 3.94 -2.51 12.80
C LEU A 203 5.18 -3.37 13.16
N ARG A 204 6.39 -2.88 12.84
CA ARG A 204 7.65 -3.57 13.19
C ARG A 204 7.87 -3.61 14.68
N LEU A 205 7.58 -2.51 15.39
CA LEU A 205 7.66 -2.45 16.84
C LEU A 205 6.73 -3.45 17.52
N GLU A 206 5.51 -3.59 17.02
CA GLU A 206 4.55 -4.59 17.50
C GLU A 206 5.11 -6.03 17.33
N ALA A 207 5.74 -6.31 16.17
CA ALA A 207 6.32 -7.62 15.90
C ALA A 207 7.57 -7.93 16.73
N PHE A 208 8.40 -6.93 16.98
CA PHE A 208 9.71 -7.05 17.62
C PHE A 208 9.96 -5.93 18.63
N PRO A 209 9.27 -5.97 19.81
CA PRO A 209 9.37 -4.88 20.79
C PRO A 209 10.77 -4.65 21.37
N ALA A 210 11.60 -5.71 21.39
CA ALA A 210 12.96 -5.66 21.94
C ALA A 210 14.06 -5.41 20.88
N GLU A 211 13.68 -5.17 19.61
CA GLU A 211 14.63 -4.97 18.53
C GLU A 211 15.31 -3.58 18.61
N ASP A 212 16.61 -3.54 18.38
CA ASP A 212 17.37 -2.27 18.31
C ASP A 212 16.97 -1.48 17.06
N ARG A 213 16.10 -0.53 17.26
CA ARG A 213 15.53 0.30 16.18
C ARG A 213 16.54 1.19 15.46
N SER A 214 17.69 1.47 16.07
CA SER A 214 18.76 2.29 15.47
C SER A 214 19.45 1.58 14.29
N LYS A 215 19.35 0.25 14.24
CA LYS A 215 19.94 -0.60 13.19
C LYS A 215 19.00 -0.90 12.02
N ILE A 216 17.77 -0.37 12.08
CA ILE A 216 16.73 -0.67 11.10
C ILE A 216 16.47 0.59 10.29
N LYS A 217 16.38 0.45 8.97
CA LYS A 217 16.07 1.54 8.05
C LYS A 217 14.76 2.24 8.38
N GLY A 218 14.73 3.54 8.21
CA GLY A 218 13.51 4.34 8.29
C GLY A 218 12.57 4.07 7.11
N PRO A 219 11.28 4.45 7.24
CA PRO A 219 10.33 4.33 6.15
C PRO A 219 10.78 5.04 4.86
N GLU A 220 11.47 6.16 4.99
CA GLU A 220 11.97 6.98 3.90
C GLU A 220 13.05 6.28 3.08
N GLU A 221 13.80 5.36 3.69
CA GLU A 221 14.93 4.65 3.08
C GLU A 221 14.50 3.44 2.24
N VAL A 222 13.21 3.10 2.24
CA VAL A 222 12.67 1.92 1.51
C VAL A 222 11.72 2.30 0.38
N LEU A 223 11.61 3.59 0.03
CA LEU A 223 10.64 4.10 -0.93
C LEU A 223 11.05 3.93 -2.40
N ALA A 224 12.32 3.69 -2.68
CA ALA A 224 12.86 3.62 -4.05
C ALA A 224 12.02 2.71 -4.98
N PRO A 225 11.67 1.45 -4.66
CA PRO A 225 10.88 0.61 -5.54
C PRO A 225 9.41 1.08 -5.65
N TYR A 226 8.84 1.71 -4.62
CA TYR A 226 7.49 2.27 -4.70
C TYR A 226 7.43 3.42 -5.70
N LEU A 227 8.36 4.38 -5.62
CA LEU A 227 8.44 5.51 -6.52
C LEU A 227 8.74 5.05 -7.96
N TYR A 228 9.64 4.09 -8.13
CA TYR A 228 9.92 3.46 -9.42
C TYR A 228 8.66 2.87 -10.05
N LEU A 229 7.92 2.03 -9.29
CA LEU A 229 6.72 1.35 -9.79
C LEU A 229 5.53 2.31 -9.99
N LEU A 230 5.46 3.43 -9.27
CA LEU A 230 4.46 4.47 -9.48
C LEU A 230 4.80 5.36 -10.69
N GLY A 231 6.07 5.47 -11.05
CA GLY A 231 6.53 6.30 -12.14
C GLY A 231 6.51 5.62 -13.52
N PRO A 232 6.73 6.37 -14.60
CA PRO A 232 6.76 5.85 -15.96
C PRO A 232 7.99 4.97 -16.27
N ASP A 233 9.04 5.05 -15.47
CA ASP A 233 10.29 4.32 -15.70
C ASP A 233 10.14 2.80 -15.54
N SER A 234 9.06 2.36 -14.88
CA SER A 234 8.70 0.93 -14.71
C SER A 234 7.69 0.44 -15.75
N LYS A 235 7.50 1.17 -16.85
CA LYS A 235 6.58 0.76 -17.92
C LYS A 235 6.93 -0.63 -18.45
N GLY A 236 5.94 -1.51 -18.46
CA GLY A 236 6.10 -2.91 -18.86
C GLY A 236 6.54 -3.85 -17.73
N ILE A 237 6.84 -3.34 -16.52
CA ILE A 237 7.15 -4.17 -15.35
C ILE A 237 5.84 -4.53 -14.66
N THR A 238 5.45 -5.80 -14.74
CA THR A 238 4.21 -6.35 -14.14
C THR A 238 4.41 -7.79 -13.70
N GLY A 239 3.73 -8.23 -12.64
CA GLY A 239 3.83 -9.57 -12.08
C GLY A 239 5.08 -9.80 -11.22
N GLU A 240 5.86 -8.76 -10.96
CA GLU A 240 7.12 -8.85 -10.25
C GLU A 240 6.95 -8.63 -8.73
N SER A 241 7.90 -9.19 -7.98
CA SER A 241 8.00 -8.99 -6.54
C SER A 241 9.39 -8.48 -6.18
N LEU A 242 9.49 -7.15 -5.93
CA LEU A 242 10.75 -6.44 -5.73
C LEU A 242 11.13 -6.37 -4.25
N ASP A 243 12.44 -6.32 -3.98
CA ASP A 243 12.98 -6.04 -2.65
C ASP A 243 13.46 -4.59 -2.55
N ALA A 244 13.08 -3.92 -1.44
CA ALA A 244 13.55 -2.57 -1.16
C ALA A 244 14.91 -2.54 -0.45
N GLN A 245 15.32 -3.67 0.11
CA GLN A 245 16.58 -3.80 0.86
C GLN A 245 17.37 -5.03 0.41
#